data_d8a8370b5562a8ab52f3aecdfdc96636
#
_entry.id   d8a8370b5562a8ab52f3aecdfdc96636
#
_cell.length_a   1.000
_cell.length_b   1.000
_cell.length_c   1.000
_cell.angle_alpha   90.00
_cell.angle_beta   90.00
_cell.angle_gamma   90.00
#
_symmetry.space_group_name_H-M   'P 1'
#
loop_
_entity.id
_entity.type
_entity.pdbx_description
1 polymer ?
#
loop_
_entity_poly.entity_id
_entity_poly.type
_entity_poly.pdbx_seq_one_letter_code
_entity_poly.pdbx_strand_id
1 'polypeptide(L)'
;KAPQAGVELTYQNYQRGLFRSHLQLVLKPLANDEPHLLAAGQTLVFDEVVDHGPFPLASLKTFNLAPAMASVNTVLVNNDVTKPLFDIAKGQSPFDINTRISYNGDTKSAISLKPLDYEKESDKVTFSGGEFTLSADNQGSLVSLTGEAKSGQVNAVNEYDQKVQFTFNNLKTDGSSSLTSFDERVGDQTLSLERLAIAVEGKDLAEINGMRIAGKSDLTADKKKINSQLDYSISSLKLQNQDFGSGQLTFKIDGIDGAAMHQFSQQYQAQTQALLAQPDLAQNPAFVVY
;
A
#
# COMPACT_ATOMS: atom_id res chain seq x y z
N LYS A 1 0.60 -8.28 15.70
CA LYS A 1 0.13 -8.67 14.32
C LYS A 1 1.24 -8.65 13.26
N ALA A 2 2.43 -8.13 13.56
CA ALA A 2 3.57 -8.14 12.62
C ALA A 2 3.97 -9.58 12.16
N PRO A 3 3.97 -10.61 13.03
CA PRO A 3 4.28 -11.97 12.61
C PRO A 3 3.31 -12.56 11.57
N GLN A 4 2.05 -12.11 11.57
CA GLN A 4 1.05 -12.56 10.58
C GLN A 4 1.30 -11.96 9.18
N ALA A 5 2.11 -10.92 9.09
CA ALA A 5 2.49 -10.26 7.83
C ALA A 5 3.85 -10.74 7.30
N GLY A 6 4.43 -11.83 7.85
CA GLY A 6 5.73 -12.34 7.42
C GLY A 6 6.92 -11.44 7.78
N VAL A 7 6.71 -10.49 8.71
CA VAL A 7 7.75 -9.52 9.10
C VAL A 7 7.90 -9.42 10.62
N GLU A 8 9.13 -9.22 11.05
CA GLU A 8 9.49 -8.87 12.42
C GLU A 8 9.71 -7.36 12.51
N LEU A 9 9.06 -6.72 13.46
CA LEU A 9 9.23 -5.31 13.76
C LEU A 9 9.93 -5.16 15.11
N THR A 10 11.11 -4.55 15.11
CA THR A 10 11.89 -4.23 16.30
C THR A 10 12.21 -2.75 16.34
N TYR A 11 12.62 -2.24 17.49
CA TYR A 11 13.11 -0.86 17.61
C TYR A 11 14.52 -0.83 18.19
N GLN A 12 15.27 0.20 17.83
CA GLN A 12 16.63 0.45 18.32
C GLN A 12 16.88 1.95 18.48
N ASN A 13 18.04 2.31 19.05
CA ASN A 13 18.50 3.68 19.18
C ASN A 13 17.51 4.62 19.90
N TYR A 14 16.75 4.08 20.86
CA TYR A 14 15.77 4.86 21.58
C TYR A 14 16.42 5.92 22.47
N GLN A 15 16.07 7.18 22.23
CA GLN A 15 16.50 8.33 23.00
C GLN A 15 15.29 9.07 23.51
N ARG A 16 15.06 9.00 24.82
CA ARG A 16 13.94 9.69 25.47
C ARG A 16 14.28 11.13 25.81
N GLY A 17 13.47 12.07 25.37
CA GLY A 17 13.47 13.46 25.82
C GLY A 17 12.17 13.84 26.52
N LEU A 18 12.10 15.04 27.08
CA LEU A 18 10.93 15.53 27.82
C LEU A 18 9.76 15.81 26.87
N PHE A 19 10.03 16.50 25.75
CA PHE A 19 9.02 16.89 24.76
C PHE A 19 9.14 16.11 23.46
N ARG A 20 10.28 15.44 23.26
CA ARG A 20 10.59 14.70 22.03
C ARG A 20 11.40 13.47 22.34
N SER A 21 11.07 12.37 21.68
CA SER A 21 11.88 11.14 21.66
C SER A 21 12.27 10.80 20.24
N HIS A 22 13.37 10.07 20.09
CA HIS A 22 13.85 9.53 18.82
C HIS A 22 14.01 8.02 18.94
N LEU A 23 13.67 7.29 17.89
CA LEU A 23 13.92 5.86 17.79
C LEU A 23 14.02 5.46 16.31
N GLN A 24 14.57 4.29 16.09
CA GLN A 24 14.53 3.63 14.79
C GLN A 24 13.68 2.39 14.86
N LEU A 25 12.72 2.26 13.95
CA LEU A 25 12.01 1.02 13.69
C LEU A 25 12.78 0.22 12.63
N VAL A 26 12.97 -1.05 12.90
CA VAL A 26 13.64 -1.99 11.99
C VAL A 26 12.66 -3.09 11.62
N LEU A 27 12.38 -3.18 10.34
CA LEU A 27 11.53 -4.20 9.74
C LEU A 27 12.41 -5.22 9.05
N LYS A 28 12.26 -6.48 9.44
CA LYS A 28 12.98 -7.64 8.91
C LYS A 28 12.00 -8.66 8.35
N PRO A 29 12.31 -9.35 7.25
CA PRO A 29 11.55 -10.51 6.84
C PRO A 29 11.71 -11.63 7.88
N LEU A 30 10.65 -12.37 8.16
CA LEU A 30 10.73 -13.62 8.90
C LEU A 30 11.35 -14.69 8.00
N ALA A 31 12.32 -15.46 8.51
CA ALA A 31 13.27 -16.26 7.74
C ALA A 31 12.67 -17.37 6.85
N ASN A 32 11.36 -17.57 6.83
CA ASN A 32 10.72 -18.74 6.23
C ASN A 32 9.62 -18.42 5.19
N ASP A 33 9.41 -17.15 4.81
CA ASP A 33 8.35 -16.79 3.89
C ASP A 33 8.93 -16.25 2.56
N GLU A 34 8.61 -16.86 1.44
CA GLU A 34 8.83 -16.32 0.10
C GLU A 34 7.47 -16.18 -0.63
N PRO A 35 7.27 -15.17 -1.51
CA PRO A 35 8.20 -14.14 -1.97
C PRO A 35 8.19 -12.90 -1.05
N HIS A 36 9.36 -12.40 -0.71
CA HIS A 36 9.53 -11.23 0.14
C HIS A 36 9.80 -9.97 -0.65
N LEU A 37 9.25 -8.86 -0.17
CA LEU A 37 9.70 -7.52 -0.55
C LEU A 37 11.19 -7.28 -0.22
N LEU A 38 11.74 -8.11 0.68
CA LEU A 38 13.11 -8.04 1.16
C LEU A 38 13.74 -9.44 1.13
N ALA A 39 14.95 -9.55 0.61
CA ALA A 39 15.72 -10.79 0.68
C ALA A 39 16.17 -11.09 2.12
N ALA A 40 16.48 -12.36 2.40
CA ALA A 40 16.99 -12.78 3.70
C ALA A 40 18.18 -11.92 4.14
N GLY A 41 18.13 -11.39 5.35
CA GLY A 41 19.17 -10.51 5.90
C GLY A 41 19.04 -9.02 5.52
N GLN A 42 18.17 -8.65 4.61
CA GLN A 42 17.86 -7.26 4.31
C GLN A 42 16.94 -6.66 5.38
N THR A 43 17.07 -5.35 5.61
CA THR A 43 16.23 -4.63 6.58
C THR A 43 15.78 -3.30 6.02
N LEU A 44 14.53 -2.94 6.30
CA LEU A 44 14.08 -1.55 6.18
C LEU A 44 14.19 -0.89 7.55
N VAL A 45 14.80 0.28 7.58
CA VAL A 45 14.97 1.08 8.79
C VAL A 45 14.23 2.39 8.60
N PHE A 46 13.45 2.77 9.61
CA PHE A 46 12.72 4.04 9.64
C PHE A 46 13.19 4.84 10.84
N ASP A 47 13.56 6.10 10.62
CA ASP A 47 13.79 7.07 11.68
C ASP A 47 12.45 7.64 12.13
N GLU A 48 12.20 7.61 13.43
CA GLU A 48 11.01 8.15 14.05
C GLU A 48 11.32 9.24 15.04
N VAL A 49 10.64 10.36 14.87
CA VAL A 49 10.64 11.48 15.80
C VAL A 49 9.26 11.56 16.44
N VAL A 50 9.18 11.34 17.75
CA VAL A 50 7.94 11.38 18.52
C VAL A 50 7.89 12.69 19.31
N ASP A 51 7.02 13.61 18.89
CA ASP A 51 6.70 14.83 19.67
C ASP A 51 5.59 14.50 20.67
N HIS A 52 5.84 14.70 21.96
CA HIS A 52 4.88 14.41 23.03
C HIS A 52 3.85 15.51 23.18
N GLY A 53 2.60 15.12 23.58
CA GLY A 53 1.50 16.04 23.86
C GLY A 53 1.69 16.91 25.11
N PRO A 54 0.73 17.77 25.43
CA PRO A 54 -0.61 17.90 24.81
C PRO A 54 -0.65 18.64 23.49
N PHE A 55 0.39 19.41 23.15
CA PHE A 55 0.50 20.16 21.89
C PHE A 55 1.81 19.78 21.20
N PRO A 56 1.84 18.67 20.44
CA PRO A 56 3.04 18.23 19.75
C PRO A 56 3.59 19.31 18.82
N LEU A 57 4.90 19.52 18.82
CA LEU A 57 5.53 20.58 18.03
C LEU A 57 5.26 20.46 16.53
N ALA A 58 5.19 19.24 16.02
CA ALA A 58 4.82 18.99 14.62
C ALA A 58 3.42 19.50 14.30
N SER A 59 2.45 19.31 15.20
CA SER A 59 1.08 19.80 15.04
C SER A 59 1.01 21.33 15.08
N LEU A 60 1.77 21.96 15.96
CA LEU A 60 1.83 23.42 16.05
C LEU A 60 2.39 24.07 14.78
N LYS A 61 3.39 23.46 14.14
CA LYS A 61 3.97 23.93 12.86
C LYS A 61 2.95 23.96 11.71
N THR A 62 1.94 23.11 11.76
CA THR A 62 0.85 23.04 10.78
C THR A 62 -0.42 23.78 11.25
N PHE A 63 -0.32 24.64 12.28
CA PHE A 63 -1.43 25.35 12.90
C PHE A 63 -2.55 24.43 13.43
N ASN A 64 -2.25 23.17 13.68
CA ASN A 64 -3.20 22.25 14.31
C ASN A 64 -3.08 22.38 15.82
N LEU A 65 -3.96 23.17 16.41
CA LEU A 65 -4.02 23.43 17.86
C LEU A 65 -4.84 22.41 18.64
N ALA A 66 -5.39 21.40 18.01
CA ALA A 66 -6.13 20.35 18.72
C ALA A 66 -5.16 19.52 19.59
N PRO A 67 -5.47 19.32 20.88
CA PRO A 67 -4.62 18.51 21.75
C PRO A 67 -4.50 17.07 21.26
N ALA A 68 -3.28 16.50 21.35
CA ALA A 68 -3.00 15.12 20.99
C ALA A 68 -2.04 14.49 21.99
N MET A 69 -2.07 13.17 22.11
CA MET A 69 -1.15 12.43 22.97
C MET A 69 0.29 12.51 22.41
N ALA A 70 0.42 12.35 21.09
CA ALA A 70 1.70 12.46 20.40
C ALA A 70 1.50 12.75 18.90
N SER A 71 2.57 13.19 18.26
CA SER A 71 2.74 13.20 16.82
C SER A 71 4.05 12.50 16.48
N VAL A 72 4.01 11.57 15.53
CA VAL A 72 5.18 10.79 15.08
C VAL A 72 5.48 11.14 13.63
N ASN A 73 6.70 11.58 13.37
CA ASN A 73 7.22 11.72 12.01
C ASN A 73 8.11 10.53 11.71
N THR A 74 7.82 9.82 10.63
CA THR A 74 8.52 8.62 10.17
C THR A 74 9.09 8.86 8.79
N VAL A 75 10.41 8.66 8.63
CA VAL A 75 11.11 8.74 7.35
C VAL A 75 11.94 7.47 7.12
N LEU A 76 12.09 7.08 5.86
CA LEU A 76 12.91 5.94 5.48
C LEU A 76 14.39 6.31 5.64
N VAL A 77 15.20 5.39 6.15
CA VAL A 77 16.66 5.54 6.26
C VAL A 77 17.34 5.02 4.99
N ASN A 78 18.31 5.75 4.48
CA ASN A 78 19.15 5.32 3.36
C ASN A 78 20.13 4.23 3.83
N ASN A 79 19.99 3.03 3.28
CA ASN A 79 20.90 1.90 3.49
C ASN A 79 21.08 1.14 2.16
N ASP A 80 21.86 0.07 2.14
CA ASP A 80 22.14 -0.68 0.91
C ASP A 80 20.87 -1.19 0.21
N VAL A 81 19.82 -1.52 0.97
CA VAL A 81 18.53 -2.00 0.44
C VAL A 81 17.71 -0.86 -0.17
N THR A 82 17.68 0.28 0.48
CA THR A 82 16.86 1.44 0.10
C THR A 82 17.59 2.40 -0.83
N LYS A 83 18.91 2.24 -0.99
CA LYS A 83 19.75 3.09 -1.82
C LYS A 83 19.18 3.35 -3.23
N PRO A 84 18.67 2.36 -3.97
CA PRO A 84 18.08 2.61 -5.29
C PRO A 84 16.91 3.60 -5.24
N LEU A 85 16.08 3.54 -4.18
CA LEU A 85 14.96 4.49 -3.99
C LEU A 85 15.46 5.90 -3.70
N PHE A 86 16.51 6.01 -2.89
CA PHE A 86 17.14 7.30 -2.59
C PHE A 86 17.86 7.88 -3.81
N ASP A 87 18.50 7.05 -4.64
CA ASP A 87 19.13 7.50 -5.89
C ASP A 87 18.07 8.11 -6.83
N ILE A 88 16.90 7.47 -6.98
CA ILE A 88 15.75 7.98 -7.73
C ILE A 88 15.20 9.27 -7.09
N ALA A 89 15.15 9.35 -5.77
CA ALA A 89 14.67 10.51 -5.01
C ALA A 89 15.74 11.59 -4.76
N LYS A 90 16.87 11.55 -5.50
CA LYS A 90 17.96 12.53 -5.41
C LYS A 90 18.54 12.67 -4.00
N GLY A 91 18.66 11.54 -3.28
CA GLY A 91 19.23 11.46 -1.93
C GLY A 91 18.25 11.78 -0.80
N GLN A 92 16.99 12.06 -1.10
CA GLN A 92 15.96 12.32 -0.08
C GLN A 92 15.13 11.06 0.18
N SER A 93 14.45 10.99 1.33
CA SER A 93 13.44 9.96 1.57
C SER A 93 12.33 10.08 0.52
N PRO A 94 11.94 8.96 -0.15
CA PRO A 94 10.88 8.99 -1.17
C PRO A 94 9.49 9.28 -0.59
N PHE A 95 9.34 9.17 0.71
CA PHE A 95 8.08 9.48 1.41
C PHE A 95 8.34 10.03 2.82
N ASP A 96 7.31 10.63 3.37
CA ASP A 96 7.20 11.16 4.72
C ASP A 96 5.86 10.74 5.31
N ILE A 97 5.84 10.24 6.55
CA ILE A 97 4.61 9.85 7.24
C ILE A 97 4.51 10.64 8.53
N ASN A 98 3.41 11.37 8.68
CA ASN A 98 3.06 12.08 9.90
C ASN A 98 1.85 11.42 10.55
N THR A 99 2.06 10.76 11.69
CA THR A 99 1.01 10.09 12.45
C THR A 99 0.66 10.91 13.68
N ARG A 100 -0.59 11.33 13.78
CA ARG A 100 -1.14 11.93 14.99
C ARG A 100 -1.87 10.87 15.80
N ILE A 101 -1.56 10.82 17.10
CA ILE A 101 -2.16 9.90 18.07
C ILE A 101 -3.01 10.72 19.02
N SER A 102 -4.31 10.48 19.03
CA SER A 102 -5.29 11.13 19.92
C SER A 102 -5.23 10.55 21.34
N TYR A 103 -5.81 11.23 22.32
CA TYR A 103 -5.83 10.74 23.70
C TYR A 103 -6.64 9.47 23.91
N ASN A 104 -7.62 9.18 23.06
CA ASN A 104 -8.34 7.91 23.04
C ASN A 104 -7.58 6.77 22.32
N GLY A 105 -6.38 7.06 21.80
CA GLY A 105 -5.54 6.10 21.08
C GLY A 105 -5.81 5.99 19.59
N ASP A 106 -6.77 6.72 19.04
CA ASP A 106 -7.01 6.75 17.59
C ASP A 106 -5.82 7.38 16.88
N THR A 107 -5.52 6.87 15.68
CA THR A 107 -4.41 7.32 14.84
C THR A 107 -4.90 7.89 13.53
N LYS A 108 -4.21 8.93 13.06
CA LYS A 108 -4.36 9.48 11.72
C LYS A 108 -2.98 9.74 11.12
N SER A 109 -2.63 9.01 10.09
CA SER A 109 -1.36 9.10 9.38
C SER A 109 -1.56 9.81 8.04
N ALA A 110 -0.90 10.94 7.86
CA ALA A 110 -0.75 11.59 6.57
C ALA A 110 0.53 11.06 5.93
N ILE A 111 0.42 10.46 4.75
CA ILE A 111 1.50 9.85 3.99
C ILE A 111 1.70 10.70 2.74
N SER A 112 2.86 11.32 2.61
CA SER A 112 3.25 12.15 1.46
C SER A 112 4.32 11.43 0.66
N LEU A 113 4.01 11.01 -0.56
CA LEU A 113 4.97 10.50 -1.52
C LEU A 113 5.58 11.68 -2.26
N LYS A 114 6.91 11.74 -2.32
CA LYS A 114 7.61 12.87 -2.94
C LYS A 114 7.55 12.79 -4.47
N PRO A 115 7.49 13.93 -5.16
CA PRO A 115 7.68 13.96 -6.60
C PRO A 115 9.05 13.39 -6.98
N LEU A 116 9.07 12.60 -8.05
CA LEU A 116 10.30 12.00 -8.59
C LEU A 116 10.53 12.50 -10.01
N ASP A 117 11.78 12.76 -10.33
CA ASP A 117 12.26 13.05 -11.68
C ASP A 117 13.67 12.50 -11.79
N TYR A 118 13.75 11.29 -12.30
CA TYR A 118 14.99 10.52 -12.41
C TYR A 118 15.21 10.12 -13.86
N GLU A 119 16.44 10.27 -14.32
CA GLU A 119 16.88 9.87 -15.66
C GLU A 119 18.28 9.29 -15.58
N LYS A 120 18.46 8.09 -16.07
CA LYS A 120 19.74 7.42 -16.17
C LYS A 120 19.77 6.56 -17.44
N GLU A 121 20.71 6.86 -18.34
CA GLU A 121 20.82 6.20 -19.64
C GLU A 121 19.51 6.28 -20.43
N SER A 122 18.85 5.15 -20.66
CA SER A 122 17.54 5.07 -21.33
C SER A 122 16.35 5.05 -20.37
N ASP A 123 16.61 4.90 -19.08
CA ASP A 123 15.56 4.79 -18.07
C ASP A 123 15.17 6.18 -17.56
N LYS A 124 13.88 6.43 -17.55
CA LYS A 124 13.31 7.67 -16.99
C LYS A 124 12.09 7.35 -16.15
N VAL A 125 12.07 7.92 -14.93
CA VAL A 125 10.94 7.83 -14.03
C VAL A 125 10.51 9.24 -13.64
N THR A 126 9.27 9.59 -13.94
CA THR A 126 8.64 10.79 -13.42
C THR A 126 7.41 10.43 -12.60
N PHE A 127 7.24 11.09 -11.49
CA PHE A 127 6.08 10.91 -10.60
C PHE A 127 5.72 12.24 -9.97
N SER A 128 4.45 12.60 -9.99
CA SER A 128 3.97 13.88 -9.44
C SER A 128 3.94 13.96 -7.92
N GLY A 129 4.23 12.84 -7.26
CA GLY A 129 3.95 12.68 -5.84
C GLY A 129 2.51 12.21 -5.60
N GLY A 130 2.20 11.94 -4.34
CA GLY A 130 0.87 11.50 -3.93
C GLY A 130 0.64 11.76 -2.45
N GLU A 131 -0.62 11.96 -2.09
CA GLU A 131 -1.05 12.20 -0.71
C GLU A 131 -2.07 11.15 -0.30
N PHE A 132 -1.80 10.50 0.84
CA PHE A 132 -2.68 9.48 1.38
C PHE A 132 -2.94 9.75 2.86
N THR A 133 -4.11 9.39 3.32
CA THR A 133 -4.49 9.45 4.74
C THR A 133 -4.97 8.08 5.18
N LEU A 134 -4.32 7.52 6.17
CA LEU A 134 -4.73 6.29 6.86
C LEU A 134 -5.22 6.67 8.26
N SER A 135 -6.43 6.25 8.62
CA SER A 135 -6.95 6.43 9.98
C SER A 135 -7.35 5.08 10.57
N ALA A 136 -7.12 4.94 11.86
CA ALA A 136 -7.56 3.76 12.59
C ALA A 136 -8.00 4.16 14.01
N ASP A 137 -9.02 3.47 14.55
CA ASP A 137 -9.35 3.55 15.95
C ASP A 137 -8.27 2.86 16.82
N ASN A 138 -8.32 3.05 18.10
CA ASN A 138 -7.31 2.55 19.04
C ASN A 138 -7.21 1.01 19.10
N GLN A 139 -8.21 0.30 18.63
CA GLN A 139 -8.25 -1.17 18.58
C GLN A 139 -7.95 -1.69 17.16
N GLY A 140 -7.85 -0.81 16.16
CA GLY A 140 -7.75 -1.17 14.76
C GLY A 140 -9.03 -1.85 14.24
N SER A 141 -10.15 -1.66 14.94
CA SER A 141 -11.44 -2.22 14.53
C SER A 141 -12.01 -1.47 13.33
N LEU A 142 -11.86 -0.15 13.31
CA LEU A 142 -12.21 0.70 12.17
C LEU A 142 -10.94 1.21 11.52
N VAL A 143 -10.81 1.01 10.21
CA VAL A 143 -9.70 1.54 9.42
C VAL A 143 -10.24 2.22 8.17
N SER A 144 -9.71 3.39 7.82
CA SER A 144 -10.03 4.07 6.57
C SER A 144 -8.76 4.51 5.85
N LEU A 145 -8.78 4.44 4.52
CA LEU A 145 -7.71 4.88 3.64
C LEU A 145 -8.31 5.78 2.56
N THR A 146 -7.77 6.98 2.41
CA THR A 146 -8.06 7.85 1.27
C THR A 146 -6.77 8.32 0.66
N GLY A 147 -6.73 8.59 -0.63
CA GLY A 147 -5.51 9.13 -1.23
C GLY A 147 -5.60 9.33 -2.73
N GLU A 148 -4.63 10.06 -3.24
CA GLU A 148 -4.51 10.34 -4.66
C GLU A 148 -3.06 10.52 -5.11
N ALA A 149 -2.81 10.19 -6.37
CA ALA A 149 -1.59 10.52 -7.10
C ALA A 149 -1.96 10.98 -8.52
N LYS A 150 -1.46 12.14 -8.95
CA LYS A 150 -1.93 12.76 -10.20
C LYS A 150 -1.37 12.07 -11.44
N SER A 151 -0.08 11.75 -11.46
CA SER A 151 0.54 11.14 -12.64
C SER A 151 1.84 10.42 -12.31
N GLY A 152 2.16 9.44 -13.13
CA GLY A 152 3.46 8.80 -13.15
C GLY A 152 3.76 8.26 -14.54
N GLN A 153 5.05 8.25 -14.89
CA GLN A 153 5.57 7.71 -16.13
C GLN A 153 6.87 6.97 -15.86
N VAL A 154 6.99 5.81 -16.45
CA VAL A 154 8.23 5.03 -16.46
C VAL A 154 8.59 4.75 -17.92
N ASN A 155 9.79 5.10 -18.31
CA ASN A 155 10.40 4.69 -19.57
C ASN A 155 11.52 3.70 -19.22
N ALA A 156 11.54 2.57 -19.89
CA ALA A 156 12.56 1.54 -19.72
C ALA A 156 12.80 0.82 -21.04
N VAL A 157 13.89 0.06 -21.13
CA VAL A 157 14.15 -0.85 -22.25
C VAL A 157 13.84 -2.27 -21.82
N ASN A 158 13.04 -2.99 -22.61
CA ASN A 158 12.71 -4.39 -22.32
C ASN A 158 13.83 -5.34 -22.77
N GLU A 159 13.66 -6.63 -22.54
CA GLU A 159 14.61 -7.70 -22.92
C GLU A 159 14.83 -7.84 -24.44
N TYR A 160 13.96 -7.22 -25.27
CA TYR A 160 14.08 -7.17 -26.73
C TYR A 160 14.70 -5.87 -27.25
N ASP A 161 15.33 -5.07 -26.36
CA ASP A 161 15.93 -3.78 -26.66
C ASP A 161 14.94 -2.73 -27.20
N GLN A 162 13.65 -2.87 -26.84
CA GLN A 162 12.59 -1.94 -27.24
C GLN A 162 12.31 -0.95 -26.11
N LYS A 163 12.09 0.31 -26.47
CA LYS A 163 11.69 1.36 -25.54
C LYS A 163 10.22 1.19 -25.17
N VAL A 164 9.96 0.91 -23.89
CA VAL A 164 8.62 0.78 -23.31
C VAL A 164 8.34 2.00 -22.44
N GLN A 165 7.19 2.61 -22.65
CA GLN A 165 6.69 3.69 -21.83
C GLN A 165 5.38 3.24 -21.15
N PHE A 166 5.35 3.36 -19.84
CA PHE A 166 4.17 3.16 -19.02
C PHE A 166 3.75 4.51 -18.43
N THR A 167 2.47 4.86 -18.50
CA THR A 167 1.94 6.13 -17.98
C THR A 167 0.64 5.91 -17.26
N PHE A 168 0.46 6.55 -16.10
CA PHE A 168 -0.84 6.61 -15.45
C PHE A 168 -1.23 8.06 -15.11
N ASN A 169 -2.54 8.32 -15.04
CA ASN A 169 -3.10 9.62 -14.64
C ASN A 169 -4.24 9.43 -13.63
N ASN A 170 -4.27 10.33 -12.63
CA ASN A 170 -5.33 10.48 -11.63
C ASN A 170 -5.74 9.16 -10.95
N LEU A 171 -4.77 8.55 -10.25
CA LEU A 171 -5.03 7.47 -9.32
C LEU A 171 -5.70 8.02 -8.07
N LYS A 172 -6.84 7.43 -7.67
CA LYS A 172 -7.52 7.74 -6.42
C LYS A 172 -7.94 6.47 -5.71
N THR A 173 -7.84 6.48 -4.40
CA THR A 173 -8.37 5.42 -3.54
C THR A 173 -9.17 6.01 -2.39
N ASP A 174 -10.27 5.35 -2.06
CA ASP A 174 -11.11 5.68 -0.92
C ASP A 174 -11.70 4.39 -0.36
N GLY A 175 -11.69 4.24 0.94
CA GLY A 175 -12.28 3.07 1.55
C GLY A 175 -12.25 3.09 3.07
N SER A 176 -13.16 2.33 3.64
CA SER A 176 -13.21 2.07 5.06
C SER A 176 -13.62 0.63 5.33
N SER A 177 -13.12 0.08 6.41
CA SER A 177 -13.46 -1.28 6.83
C SER A 177 -13.57 -1.38 8.34
N SER A 178 -14.50 -2.22 8.80
CA SER A 178 -14.68 -2.57 10.19
C SER A 178 -14.40 -4.05 10.44
N LEU A 179 -13.82 -4.36 11.58
CA LEU A 179 -13.56 -5.72 12.02
C LEU A 179 -14.84 -6.34 12.55
N THR A 180 -15.15 -7.54 12.11
CA THR A 180 -16.29 -8.32 12.59
C THR A 180 -15.94 -9.13 13.84
N SER A 181 -16.95 -9.73 14.49
CA SER A 181 -16.76 -10.60 15.66
C SER A 181 -16.04 -11.93 15.37
N PHE A 182 -15.85 -12.28 14.10
CA PHE A 182 -15.09 -13.45 13.64
C PHE A 182 -13.77 -13.07 12.96
N ASP A 183 -13.24 -11.87 13.27
CA ASP A 183 -11.94 -11.34 12.82
C ASP A 183 -11.80 -11.12 11.29
N GLU A 184 -12.90 -11.15 10.54
CA GLU A 184 -12.92 -10.72 9.13
C GLU A 184 -13.28 -9.24 9.02
N ARG A 185 -12.80 -8.56 7.96
CA ARG A 185 -13.12 -7.15 7.72
C ARG A 185 -14.22 -7.01 6.67
N VAL A 186 -15.17 -6.14 6.96
CA VAL A 186 -16.22 -5.72 6.03
C VAL A 186 -16.19 -4.21 5.85
N GLY A 187 -16.61 -3.74 4.68
CA GLY A 187 -16.62 -2.32 4.35
C GLY A 187 -16.60 -2.06 2.85
N ASP A 188 -16.35 -0.81 2.50
CA ASP A 188 -16.35 -0.34 1.12
C ASP A 188 -14.94 0.12 0.73
N GLN A 189 -14.48 -0.24 -0.47
CA GLN A 189 -13.22 0.22 -1.03
C GLN A 189 -13.38 0.54 -2.51
N THR A 190 -12.78 1.63 -2.94
CA THR A 190 -12.75 2.04 -4.34
C THR A 190 -11.33 2.40 -4.73
N LEU A 191 -10.90 1.90 -5.87
CA LEU A 191 -9.71 2.34 -6.60
C LEU A 191 -10.15 2.84 -7.97
N SER A 192 -9.74 4.03 -8.36
CA SER A 192 -10.03 4.59 -9.68
C SER A 192 -8.76 5.12 -10.32
N LEU A 193 -8.68 4.98 -11.64
CA LEU A 193 -7.58 5.43 -12.46
C LEU A 193 -8.17 6.02 -13.75
N GLU A 194 -7.90 7.29 -14.00
CA GLU A 194 -8.45 7.97 -15.18
C GLU A 194 -7.89 7.41 -16.47
N ARG A 195 -6.56 7.21 -16.53
CA ARG A 195 -5.87 6.68 -17.70
C ARG A 195 -4.69 5.82 -17.31
N LEU A 196 -4.55 4.69 -18.00
CA LEU A 196 -3.39 3.82 -18.00
C LEU A 196 -2.99 3.59 -19.44
N ALA A 197 -1.72 3.84 -19.79
CA ALA A 197 -1.24 3.66 -21.15
C ALA A 197 0.12 2.98 -21.19
N ILE A 198 0.29 2.14 -22.21
CA ILE A 198 1.56 1.48 -22.54
C ILE A 198 1.87 1.80 -24.00
N ALA A 199 3.05 2.34 -24.26
CA ALA A 199 3.59 2.53 -25.60
C ALA A 199 4.89 1.76 -25.76
N VAL A 200 5.13 1.23 -26.97
CA VAL A 200 6.36 0.53 -27.35
C VAL A 200 6.91 1.20 -28.61
N GLU A 201 8.19 1.58 -28.58
CA GLU A 201 8.87 2.32 -29.67
C GLU A 201 8.07 3.58 -30.10
N GLY A 202 7.47 4.28 -29.11
CA GLY A 202 6.66 5.48 -29.35
C GLY A 202 5.30 5.24 -29.99
N LYS A 203 4.88 3.98 -30.15
CA LYS A 203 3.55 3.60 -30.64
C LYS A 203 2.67 3.11 -29.52
N ASP A 204 1.45 3.63 -29.42
CA ASP A 204 0.49 3.20 -28.43
C ASP A 204 0.14 1.71 -28.61
N LEU A 205 0.47 0.89 -27.61
CA LEU A 205 0.15 -0.53 -27.60
C LEU A 205 -1.19 -0.77 -26.93
N ALA A 206 -1.40 -0.17 -25.75
CA ALA A 206 -2.63 -0.32 -24.97
C ALA A 206 -2.96 0.97 -24.20
N GLU A 207 -4.23 1.29 -24.15
CA GLU A 207 -4.76 2.38 -23.33
C GLU A 207 -6.08 1.95 -22.68
N ILE A 208 -6.17 2.14 -21.37
CA ILE A 208 -7.39 1.94 -20.58
C ILE A 208 -7.78 3.29 -20.00
N ASN A 209 -9.02 3.71 -20.22
CA ASN A 209 -9.57 4.94 -19.66
C ASN A 209 -10.72 4.62 -18.68
N GLY A 210 -10.79 5.41 -17.62
CA GLY A 210 -11.87 5.36 -16.63
C GLY A 210 -11.96 3.99 -15.91
N MET A 211 -10.81 3.42 -15.54
CA MET A 211 -10.78 2.19 -14.76
C MET A 211 -11.29 2.46 -13.35
N ARG A 212 -12.20 1.63 -12.88
CA ARG A 212 -12.69 1.63 -11.50
C ARG A 212 -12.84 0.21 -10.98
N ILE A 213 -12.32 -0.02 -9.79
CA ILE A 213 -12.50 -1.25 -9.01
C ILE A 213 -13.20 -0.81 -7.71
N ALA A 214 -14.36 -1.39 -7.43
CA ALA A 214 -15.09 -1.11 -6.20
C ALA A 214 -15.49 -2.41 -5.51
N GLY A 215 -15.01 -2.57 -4.30
CA GLY A 215 -15.37 -3.66 -3.40
C GLY A 215 -16.33 -3.16 -2.33
N LYS A 216 -17.37 -3.93 -2.07
CA LYS A 216 -18.31 -3.70 -0.97
C LYS A 216 -18.56 -5.01 -0.25
N SER A 217 -18.47 -4.96 1.07
CA SER A 217 -18.87 -6.09 1.91
C SER A 217 -19.61 -5.60 3.15
N ASP A 218 -20.64 -6.30 3.54
CA ASP A 218 -21.44 -6.01 4.72
C ASP A 218 -21.87 -7.30 5.45
N LEU A 219 -22.30 -7.14 6.70
CA LEU A 219 -22.87 -8.22 7.47
C LEU A 219 -24.36 -8.35 7.18
N THR A 220 -24.86 -9.58 7.14
CA THR A 220 -26.31 -9.85 7.20
C THR A 220 -26.92 -9.31 8.49
N ALA A 221 -28.25 -9.16 8.53
CA ALA A 221 -28.96 -8.60 9.68
C ALA A 221 -28.70 -9.38 11.01
N ASP A 222 -28.48 -10.69 10.91
CA ASP A 222 -28.11 -11.53 12.07
C ASP A 222 -26.62 -11.48 12.44
N LYS A 223 -25.82 -10.71 11.68
CA LYS A 223 -24.37 -10.52 11.84
C LYS A 223 -23.53 -11.81 11.80
N LYS A 224 -24.05 -12.88 11.19
CA LYS A 224 -23.34 -14.16 11.09
C LYS A 224 -22.72 -14.41 9.73
N LYS A 225 -23.21 -13.74 8.70
CA LYS A 225 -22.80 -13.94 7.32
C LYS A 225 -22.35 -12.64 6.71
N ILE A 226 -21.52 -12.76 5.68
CA ILE A 226 -21.00 -11.66 4.88
C ILE A 226 -21.65 -11.70 3.50
N ASN A 227 -22.11 -10.54 3.03
CA ASN A 227 -22.39 -10.28 1.63
C ASN A 227 -21.20 -9.55 1.04
N SER A 228 -20.79 -9.90 -0.17
CA SER A 228 -19.66 -9.28 -0.85
C SER A 228 -19.99 -9.02 -2.30
N GLN A 229 -19.61 -7.85 -2.80
CA GLN A 229 -19.70 -7.48 -4.19
C GLN A 229 -18.38 -6.84 -4.64
N LEU A 230 -17.94 -7.19 -5.85
CA LEU A 230 -16.76 -6.63 -6.48
C LEU A 230 -17.12 -6.21 -7.90
N ASP A 231 -16.99 -4.93 -8.18
CA ASP A 231 -17.30 -4.31 -9.46
C ASP A 231 -16.01 -3.84 -10.12
N TYR A 232 -15.79 -4.27 -11.36
CA TYR A 232 -14.75 -3.77 -12.25
C TYR A 232 -15.41 -3.04 -13.41
N SER A 233 -14.92 -1.86 -13.75
CA SER A 233 -15.38 -1.15 -14.93
C SER A 233 -14.26 -0.39 -15.61
N ILE A 234 -14.35 -0.28 -16.92
CA ILE A 234 -13.52 0.56 -17.76
C ILE A 234 -14.42 1.33 -18.73
N SER A 235 -14.10 2.59 -18.98
CA SER A 235 -14.85 3.43 -19.93
C SER A 235 -14.44 3.16 -21.37
N SER A 236 -13.17 2.87 -21.62
CA SER A 236 -12.68 2.44 -22.93
C SER A 236 -11.40 1.60 -22.80
N LEU A 237 -11.26 0.62 -23.68
CA LEU A 237 -10.06 -0.15 -23.93
C LEU A 237 -9.63 0.08 -25.39
N LYS A 238 -8.42 0.58 -25.61
CA LYS A 238 -7.82 0.66 -26.92
C LYS A 238 -6.59 -0.22 -27.01
N LEU A 239 -6.47 -1.00 -28.07
CA LEU A 239 -5.29 -1.80 -28.39
C LEU A 239 -4.84 -1.44 -29.82
N GLN A 240 -3.57 -1.00 -29.94
CA GLN A 240 -3.00 -0.59 -31.23
C GLN A 240 -3.89 0.42 -32.00
N ASN A 241 -4.42 1.43 -31.28
CA ASN A 241 -5.37 2.44 -31.77
C ASN A 241 -6.76 1.92 -32.18
N GLN A 242 -7.07 0.63 -32.01
CA GLN A 242 -8.41 0.10 -32.19
C GLN A 242 -9.18 0.20 -30.86
N ASP A 243 -10.34 0.82 -30.88
CA ASP A 243 -11.23 0.95 -29.71
C ASP A 243 -12.12 -0.31 -29.59
N PHE A 244 -12.00 -0.97 -28.43
CA PHE A 244 -12.82 -2.15 -28.07
C PHE A 244 -14.02 -1.76 -27.19
N GLY A 245 -14.17 -0.46 -26.88
CA GLY A 245 -15.29 0.06 -26.09
C GLY A 245 -15.10 -0.09 -24.58
N SER A 246 -16.23 -0.05 -23.86
CA SER A 246 -16.31 -0.14 -22.41
C SER A 246 -16.53 -1.57 -21.93
N GLY A 247 -16.16 -1.84 -20.70
CA GLY A 247 -16.38 -3.12 -20.05
C GLY A 247 -16.84 -2.97 -18.60
N GLN A 248 -17.67 -3.91 -18.16
CA GLN A 248 -18.08 -4.00 -16.76
C GLN A 248 -18.20 -5.48 -16.36
N LEU A 249 -17.70 -5.79 -15.15
CA LEU A 249 -17.80 -7.11 -14.55
C LEU A 249 -18.16 -6.95 -13.08
N THR A 250 -19.21 -7.64 -12.66
CA THR A 250 -19.68 -7.67 -11.27
C THR A 250 -19.62 -9.10 -10.74
N PHE A 251 -18.93 -9.29 -9.62
CA PHE A 251 -19.02 -10.50 -8.82
C PHE A 251 -19.82 -10.20 -7.56
N LYS A 252 -20.78 -11.06 -7.27
CA LYS A 252 -21.60 -10.94 -6.06
C LYS A 252 -21.71 -12.29 -5.38
N ILE A 253 -21.45 -12.32 -4.09
CA ILE A 253 -21.62 -13.50 -3.24
C ILE A 253 -22.38 -13.05 -2.00
N ASP A 254 -23.53 -13.67 -1.75
CA ASP A 254 -24.36 -13.36 -0.60
C ASP A 254 -24.35 -14.53 0.41
N GLY A 255 -24.27 -14.16 1.69
CA GLY A 255 -24.51 -15.11 2.77
C GLY A 255 -23.33 -16.05 3.07
N ILE A 256 -22.10 -15.63 2.83
CA ILE A 256 -20.90 -16.37 3.25
C ILE A 256 -20.90 -16.47 4.79
N ASP A 257 -20.82 -17.68 5.34
CA ASP A 257 -20.68 -17.87 6.78
C ASP A 257 -19.36 -17.29 7.27
N GLY A 258 -19.41 -16.31 8.18
CA GLY A 258 -18.24 -15.57 8.61
C GLY A 258 -17.23 -16.42 9.39
N ALA A 259 -17.69 -17.35 10.21
CA ALA A 259 -16.80 -18.24 10.94
C ALA A 259 -16.12 -19.27 10.02
N ALA A 260 -16.86 -19.81 9.07
CA ALA A 260 -16.30 -20.72 8.05
C ALA A 260 -15.30 -19.99 7.15
N MET A 261 -15.57 -18.73 6.77
CA MET A 261 -14.64 -17.90 6.01
C MET A 261 -13.35 -17.68 6.77
N HIS A 262 -13.43 -17.34 8.05
CA HIS A 262 -12.25 -17.17 8.90
C HIS A 262 -11.41 -18.46 9.01
N GLN A 263 -12.05 -19.61 9.21
CA GLN A 263 -11.37 -20.90 9.21
C GLN A 263 -10.70 -21.20 7.87
N PHE A 264 -11.38 -20.93 6.77
CA PHE A 264 -10.82 -21.08 5.43
C PHE A 264 -9.61 -20.18 5.22
N SER A 265 -9.70 -18.90 5.58
CA SER A 265 -8.59 -17.94 5.49
C SER A 265 -7.37 -18.40 6.28
N GLN A 266 -7.57 -18.89 7.51
CA GLN A 266 -6.48 -19.43 8.33
C GLN A 266 -5.85 -20.69 7.70
N GLN A 267 -6.66 -21.62 7.22
CA GLN A 267 -6.17 -22.85 6.60
C GLN A 267 -5.44 -22.57 5.30
N TYR A 268 -5.98 -21.66 4.48
CA TYR A 268 -5.36 -21.23 3.24
C TYR A 268 -4.00 -20.58 3.48
N GLN A 269 -3.90 -19.67 4.45
CA GLN A 269 -2.62 -19.06 4.84
C GLN A 269 -1.62 -20.09 5.32
N ALA A 270 -2.04 -21.03 6.19
CA ALA A 270 -1.15 -22.09 6.69
C ALA A 270 -0.69 -23.03 5.57
N GLN A 271 -1.58 -23.38 4.63
CA GLN A 271 -1.23 -24.23 3.48
C GLN A 271 -0.32 -23.50 2.50
N THR A 272 -0.57 -22.23 2.22
CA THR A 272 0.28 -21.41 1.35
C THR A 272 1.68 -21.28 1.96
N GLN A 273 1.79 -21.01 3.26
CA GLN A 273 3.07 -20.98 3.95
C GLN A 273 3.80 -22.32 3.89
N ALA A 274 3.08 -23.43 4.10
CA ALA A 274 3.67 -24.76 4.02
C ALA A 274 4.15 -25.13 2.60
N LEU A 275 3.44 -24.67 1.57
CA LEU A 275 3.81 -24.84 0.15
C LEU A 275 5.05 -23.99 -0.20
N LEU A 276 5.07 -22.72 0.22
CA LEU A 276 6.19 -21.82 -0.02
C LEU A 276 7.48 -22.24 0.73
N ALA A 277 7.34 -22.97 1.83
CA ALA A 277 8.48 -23.54 2.57
C ALA A 277 9.13 -24.76 1.87
N GLN A 278 8.59 -25.26 0.75
CA GLN A 278 9.14 -26.39 0.00
C GLN A 278 10.09 -25.88 -1.11
N PRO A 279 11.40 -26.15 -1.03
CA PRO A 279 12.40 -25.56 -1.95
C PRO A 279 12.22 -25.97 -3.43
N ASP A 280 11.57 -27.10 -3.70
CA ASP A 280 11.38 -27.62 -5.07
C ASP A 280 10.23 -26.92 -5.84
N LEU A 281 9.30 -26.24 -5.15
CA LEU A 281 8.16 -25.56 -5.78
C LEU A 281 8.49 -24.11 -6.16
N ALA A 282 9.45 -23.47 -5.47
CA ALA A 282 9.92 -22.13 -5.80
C ALA A 282 10.59 -22.03 -7.19
N GLN A 283 11.00 -23.16 -7.78
CA GLN A 283 11.63 -23.25 -9.11
C GLN A 283 10.64 -23.64 -10.23
N ASN A 284 9.37 -23.84 -9.94
CA ASN A 284 8.40 -24.26 -10.95
C ASN A 284 7.66 -23.04 -11.52
N PRO A 285 7.92 -22.63 -12.76
CA PRO A 285 7.31 -21.43 -13.37
C PRO A 285 5.77 -21.48 -13.48
N ALA A 286 5.15 -22.64 -13.30
CA ALA A 286 3.70 -22.77 -13.28
C ALA A 286 3.04 -22.22 -12.00
N PHE A 287 3.80 -21.96 -10.92
CA PHE A 287 3.30 -21.42 -9.66
C PHE A 287 3.49 -19.91 -9.48
N VAL A 288 4.15 -19.24 -10.44
CA VAL A 288 4.41 -17.78 -10.41
C VAL A 288 3.21 -16.95 -10.90
N VAL A 289 2.09 -17.56 -11.23
CA VAL A 289 0.93 -16.91 -11.88
C VAL A 289 -0.35 -16.95 -11.00
N TYR A 290 -0.24 -16.92 -9.70
CA TYR A 290 -1.44 -16.75 -8.87
C TYR A 290 -1.26 -15.68 -7.81
#